data_7792c5ebe5356ecf296205279da01d53
#
_entry.id   7792c5ebe5356ecf296205279da01d53
#
_cell.length_a   1.000
_cell.length_b   1.000
_cell.length_c   1.000
_cell.angle_alpha   90.00
_cell.angle_beta   90.00
_cell.angle_gamma   90.00
#
_symmetry.space_group_name_H-M   'P 1'
#
loop_
_entity.id
_entity.type
_entity.pdbx_description
1 polymer ?
#
loop_
_entity_poly.entity_id
_entity_poly.type
_entity_poly.pdbx_seq_one_letter_code
_entity_poly.pdbx_strand_id
1 'polypeptide(L)'
;MIFCGNTLNNKERIKSKKQLEMLFGGGKSRSMVAFPVRLVYMTNDCNTDAPRLMMMVSVSKRHFKHAVKRNRVKRQIREAYRLNKHILATASEKLEGKTLSMGFIWLSDELMPTERVEKSVVNLMQRLNERIAIDK
;
A
#
# COMPACT_ATOMS: atom_id res chain seq x y z
N MET A 1 16.38 -8.70 -4.95
CA MET A 1 15.65 -8.69 -3.67
C MET A 1 14.84 -9.94 -3.50
N ILE A 2 14.76 -10.38 -2.31
CA ILE A 2 14.03 -11.60 -1.99
C ILE A 2 12.83 -11.26 -1.14
N PHE A 3 11.67 -11.74 -1.52
CA PHE A 3 10.51 -11.68 -0.65
C PHE A 3 10.70 -12.66 0.49
N CYS A 4 10.62 -12.17 1.70
CA CYS A 4 10.76 -12.98 2.89
C CYS A 4 9.44 -13.61 3.31
N GLY A 5 8.71 -14.16 2.36
CA GLY A 5 7.41 -14.74 2.61
C GLY A 5 6.33 -13.68 2.79
N ASN A 6 5.28 -14.02 3.53
CA ASN A 6 4.11 -13.16 3.69
C ASN A 6 4.14 -12.35 5.00
N THR A 7 5.31 -12.06 5.52
CA THR A 7 5.43 -11.30 6.76
C THR A 7 5.58 -9.81 6.47
N LEU A 8 4.76 -8.97 7.11
CA LEU A 8 4.90 -7.53 7.01
C LEU A 8 6.01 -7.07 7.96
N ASN A 9 7.12 -6.64 7.37
CA ASN A 9 8.28 -6.19 8.10
C ASN A 9 8.08 -4.74 8.56
N ASN A 10 8.64 -4.37 9.71
CA ASN A 10 8.61 -3.00 10.19
C ASN A 10 9.23 -2.01 9.20
N LYS A 11 10.24 -2.46 8.44
CA LYS A 11 10.89 -1.61 7.43
C LYS A 11 9.97 -1.32 6.24
N GLU A 12 8.96 -2.15 6.01
CA GLU A 12 8.01 -1.94 4.92
C GLU A 12 6.94 -0.92 5.26
N ARG A 13 6.81 -0.55 6.53
CA ARG A 13 5.83 0.45 6.95
C ARG A 13 6.40 1.85 6.80
N ILE A 14 5.62 2.73 6.18
CA ILE A 14 6.03 4.12 6.05
C ILE A 14 5.79 4.81 7.38
N LYS A 15 6.86 5.25 8.02
CA LYS A 15 6.80 5.93 9.31
C LYS A 15 7.31 7.35 9.24
N SER A 16 8.06 7.68 8.20
CA SER A 16 8.64 9.01 8.05
C SER A 16 7.58 10.01 7.62
N LYS A 17 7.45 11.09 8.35
CA LYS A 17 6.55 12.19 8.00
C LYS A 17 6.88 12.76 6.62
N LYS A 18 8.15 12.86 6.30
CA LYS A 18 8.61 13.36 5.00
C LYS A 18 8.15 12.46 3.86
N GLN A 19 8.24 11.14 4.04
CA GLN A 19 7.76 10.20 3.03
C GLN A 19 6.24 10.28 2.85
N LEU A 20 5.51 10.45 3.95
CA LEU A 20 4.07 10.61 3.89
C LEU A 20 3.67 11.88 3.14
N GLU A 21 4.35 12.98 3.40
CA GLU A 21 4.10 14.23 2.71
C GLU A 21 4.41 14.14 1.22
N MET A 22 5.48 13.47 0.85
CA MET A 22 5.83 13.23 -0.54
C MET A 22 4.79 12.37 -1.24
N LEU A 23 4.29 11.34 -0.56
CA LEU A 23 3.30 10.43 -1.12
C LEU A 23 1.96 11.12 -1.36
N PHE A 24 1.49 11.92 -0.42
CA PHE A 24 0.18 12.55 -0.50
C PHE A 24 0.20 13.97 -1.06
N GLY A 25 1.32 14.68 -0.95
CA GLY A 25 1.42 16.07 -1.39
C GLY A 25 2.30 16.31 -2.59
N GLY A 26 3.09 15.33 -3.00
CA GLY A 26 3.99 15.48 -4.13
C GLY A 26 3.29 15.24 -5.46
N GLY A 27 3.58 16.02 -6.47
CA GLY A 27 3.00 15.87 -7.80
C GLY A 27 3.43 14.62 -8.56
N LYS A 28 4.31 13.81 -7.99
CA LYS A 28 4.83 12.59 -8.61
C LYS A 28 4.04 11.34 -8.25
N SER A 29 3.13 11.44 -7.28
CA SER A 29 2.33 10.29 -6.89
C SER A 29 1.18 10.05 -7.88
N ARG A 30 0.81 8.81 -8.02
CA ARG A 30 -0.33 8.38 -8.84
C ARG A 30 -1.33 7.66 -7.97
N SER A 31 -2.58 7.59 -8.41
CA SER A 31 -3.61 6.91 -7.64
C SER A 31 -4.50 6.06 -8.51
N MET A 32 -5.11 5.05 -7.88
CA MET A 32 -6.13 4.22 -8.50
C MET A 32 -7.13 3.81 -7.42
N VAL A 33 -8.35 3.51 -7.80
CA VAL A 33 -9.44 3.21 -6.86
C VAL A 33 -10.04 1.85 -7.16
N ALA A 34 -10.24 1.08 -6.10
CA ALA A 34 -11.10 -0.11 -6.09
C ALA A 34 -11.92 0.00 -4.81
N PHE A 35 -13.09 0.66 -4.90
CA PHE A 35 -13.91 0.93 -3.72
C PHE A 35 -14.08 -0.31 -2.84
N PRO A 36 -13.92 -0.25 -1.53
CA PRO A 36 -13.81 0.97 -0.70
C PRO A 36 -12.37 1.44 -0.43
N VAL A 37 -11.41 1.03 -1.21
CA VAL A 37 -10.00 1.37 -0.98
C VAL A 37 -9.44 2.15 -2.16
N ARG A 38 -8.67 3.17 -1.85
CA ARG A 38 -7.89 3.92 -2.82
C ARG A 38 -6.42 3.67 -2.59
N LEU A 39 -5.67 3.46 -3.66
CA LEU A 39 -4.22 3.29 -3.59
C LEU A 39 -3.54 4.50 -4.18
N VAL A 40 -2.67 5.13 -3.39
CA VAL A 40 -1.76 6.18 -3.86
C VAL A 40 -0.37 5.59 -3.82
N TYR A 41 0.41 5.76 -4.90
CA TYR A 41 1.74 5.19 -4.95
C TYR A 41 2.72 6.09 -5.67
N MET A 42 3.99 5.92 -5.35
CA MET A 42 5.08 6.59 -6.05
C MET A 42 6.35 5.75 -5.93
N THR A 43 7.27 5.96 -6.88
CA THR A 43 8.59 5.33 -6.83
C THR A 43 9.65 6.39 -6.56
N ASN A 44 10.60 6.05 -5.72
CA ASN A 44 11.73 6.91 -5.37
C ASN A 44 13.03 6.14 -5.49
N ASP A 45 14.12 6.85 -5.72
CA ASP A 45 15.44 6.24 -5.63
C ASP A 45 15.66 5.82 -4.18
N CYS A 46 16.24 4.64 -3.98
CA CYS A 46 16.47 4.13 -2.64
C CYS A 46 17.95 3.88 -2.38
N ASN A 47 18.31 3.94 -1.11
CA ASN A 47 19.60 3.49 -0.65
C ASN A 47 19.60 1.96 -0.62
N THR A 48 20.80 1.38 -0.64
CA THR A 48 20.97 -0.09 -0.69
C THR A 48 20.28 -0.83 0.44
N ASP A 49 20.08 -0.15 1.59
CA ASP A 49 19.46 -0.76 2.77
C ASP A 49 17.95 -0.56 2.86
N ALA A 50 17.38 0.25 1.96
CA ALA A 50 15.93 0.50 2.00
C ALA A 50 15.16 -0.67 1.39
N PRO A 51 13.98 -1.02 1.95
CA PRO A 51 13.14 -2.04 1.34
C PRO A 51 12.61 -1.54 0.00
N ARG A 52 12.40 -2.46 -0.94
CA ARG A 52 11.85 -2.10 -2.25
C ARG A 52 10.37 -1.76 -2.21
N LEU A 53 9.66 -2.30 -1.24
CA LEU A 53 8.23 -2.05 -1.05
C LEU A 53 8.01 -1.46 0.33
N MET A 54 7.29 -0.33 0.37
CA MET A 54 6.86 0.29 1.62
C MET A 54 5.38 0.59 1.52
N MET A 55 4.65 0.41 2.62
CA MET A 55 3.22 0.65 2.63
C MET A 55 2.76 1.34 3.89
N MET A 56 1.65 2.05 3.77
CA MET A 56 0.93 2.60 4.90
C MET A 56 -0.57 2.49 4.68
N VAL A 57 -1.33 2.61 5.75
CA VAL A 57 -2.79 2.61 5.67
C VAL A 57 -3.32 3.85 6.36
N SER A 58 -4.24 4.53 5.72
CA SER A 58 -4.89 5.73 6.26
C SER A 58 -6.39 5.54 6.35
N VAL A 59 -6.95 5.78 7.53
CA VAL A 59 -8.40 5.78 7.75
C VAL A 59 -8.75 7.08 8.46
N SER A 60 -9.52 7.93 7.80
CA SER A 60 -9.87 9.25 8.32
C SER A 60 -10.82 9.16 9.51
N LYS A 61 -10.62 10.05 10.49
CA LYS A 61 -11.56 10.21 11.60
C LYS A 61 -12.95 10.63 11.10
N ARG A 62 -13.03 11.20 9.91
CA ARG A 62 -14.31 11.59 9.31
C ARG A 62 -15.17 10.36 9.03
N HIS A 63 -14.57 9.24 8.65
CA HIS A 63 -15.29 8.00 8.40
C HIS A 63 -15.68 7.29 9.69
N PHE A 64 -14.76 7.23 10.65
CA PHE A 64 -15.01 6.55 11.93
C PHE A 64 -14.43 7.38 13.08
N LYS A 65 -15.31 7.86 13.95
CA LYS A 65 -14.90 8.63 15.12
C LYS A 65 -14.02 7.83 16.08
N HIS A 66 -14.37 6.55 16.27
CA HIS A 66 -13.72 5.72 17.27
C HIS A 66 -12.51 4.96 16.70
N ALA A 67 -11.42 4.97 17.45
CA ALA A 67 -10.19 4.32 17.04
C ALA A 67 -10.34 2.81 16.80
N VAL A 68 -11.26 2.16 17.53
CA VAL A 68 -11.49 0.72 17.40
C VAL A 68 -11.87 0.35 15.96
N LYS A 69 -12.79 1.10 15.37
CA LYS A 69 -13.22 0.84 13.99
C LYS A 69 -12.12 1.15 12.99
N ARG A 70 -11.41 2.26 13.18
CA ARG A 70 -10.28 2.59 12.31
C ARG A 70 -9.19 1.53 12.37
N ASN A 71 -8.87 1.04 13.56
CA ASN A 71 -7.86 0.01 13.74
C ASN A 71 -8.28 -1.31 13.10
N ARG A 72 -9.56 -1.64 13.14
CA ARG A 72 -10.08 -2.83 12.47
C ARG A 72 -9.85 -2.76 10.96
N VAL A 73 -10.18 -1.63 10.35
CA VAL A 73 -9.99 -1.43 8.90
C VAL A 73 -8.52 -1.50 8.55
N LYS A 74 -7.67 -0.83 9.32
CA LYS A 74 -6.22 -0.87 9.10
C LYS A 74 -5.69 -2.30 9.16
N ARG A 75 -6.16 -3.07 10.12
CA ARG A 75 -5.76 -4.47 10.27
C ARG A 75 -6.19 -5.30 9.08
N GLN A 76 -7.42 -5.11 8.60
CA GLN A 76 -7.93 -5.82 7.43
C GLN A 76 -7.07 -5.54 6.19
N ILE A 77 -6.74 -4.28 5.95
CA ILE A 77 -5.93 -3.89 4.79
C ILE A 77 -4.51 -4.42 4.91
N ARG A 78 -3.88 -4.30 6.08
CA ARG A 78 -2.53 -4.81 6.30
C ARG A 78 -2.45 -6.31 6.12
N GLU A 79 -3.46 -7.03 6.63
CA GLU A 79 -3.51 -8.48 6.49
C GLU A 79 -3.69 -8.89 5.03
N ALA A 80 -4.57 -8.21 4.30
CA ALA A 80 -4.77 -8.46 2.88
C ALA A 80 -3.46 -8.24 2.09
N TYR A 81 -2.75 -7.17 2.40
CA TYR A 81 -1.45 -6.89 1.78
C TYR A 81 -0.43 -7.98 2.11
N ARG A 82 -0.34 -8.34 3.38
CA ARG A 82 0.62 -9.35 3.85
C ARG A 82 0.41 -10.69 3.14
N LEU A 83 -0.84 -11.13 3.04
CA LEU A 83 -1.17 -12.42 2.45
C LEU A 83 -0.98 -12.45 0.93
N ASN A 84 -1.04 -11.29 0.28
CA ASN A 84 -1.00 -11.20 -1.18
C ASN A 84 0.23 -10.47 -1.71
N LYS A 85 1.23 -10.30 -0.87
CA LYS A 85 2.47 -9.60 -1.21
C LYS A 85 3.17 -10.18 -2.43
N HIS A 86 3.05 -11.47 -2.66
CA HIS A 86 3.64 -12.15 -3.80
C HIS A 86 3.15 -11.61 -5.15
N ILE A 87 1.99 -10.99 -5.19
CA ILE A 87 1.46 -10.37 -6.42
C ILE A 87 2.41 -9.30 -6.94
N LEU A 88 3.12 -8.62 -6.03
CA LEU A 88 4.06 -7.57 -6.39
C LEU A 88 5.48 -8.07 -6.64
N ALA A 89 5.70 -9.37 -6.70
CA ALA A 89 7.04 -9.93 -6.89
C ALA A 89 7.68 -9.45 -8.19
N THR A 90 6.94 -9.46 -9.29
CA THR A 90 7.45 -8.99 -10.58
C THR A 90 7.79 -7.51 -10.54
N ALA A 91 6.91 -6.70 -9.95
CA ALA A 91 7.14 -5.27 -9.78
C ALA A 91 8.38 -5.02 -8.93
N SER A 92 8.54 -5.78 -7.84
CA SER A 92 9.69 -5.67 -6.96
C SER A 92 11.00 -5.94 -7.70
N GLU A 93 11.03 -6.93 -8.57
CA GLU A 93 12.21 -7.26 -9.36
C GLU A 93 12.55 -6.14 -10.34
N LYS A 94 11.55 -5.46 -10.88
CA LYS A 94 11.74 -4.37 -11.84
C LYS A 94 12.11 -3.05 -11.19
N LEU A 95 11.98 -2.95 -9.87
CA LEU A 95 12.28 -1.73 -9.12
C LEU A 95 13.73 -1.69 -8.64
N GLU A 96 14.64 -2.16 -9.45
CA GLU A 96 16.05 -2.17 -9.10
C GLU A 96 16.54 -0.74 -8.82
N GLY A 97 17.07 -0.53 -7.61
CA GLY A 97 17.54 0.78 -7.17
C GLY A 97 16.44 1.75 -6.79
N LYS A 98 15.18 1.30 -6.69
CA LYS A 98 14.05 2.16 -6.35
C LYS A 98 13.18 1.55 -5.27
N THR A 99 12.47 2.41 -4.55
CA THR A 99 11.48 2.02 -3.56
C THR A 99 10.10 2.42 -4.04
N LEU A 100 9.17 1.47 -4.01
CA LEU A 100 7.76 1.73 -4.27
C LEU A 100 7.07 2.02 -2.94
N SER A 101 6.57 3.24 -2.79
CA SER A 101 5.80 3.65 -1.61
C SER A 101 4.32 3.60 -1.93
N MET A 102 3.54 2.91 -1.10
CA MET A 102 2.12 2.70 -1.30
C MET A 102 1.32 3.22 -0.10
N GLY A 103 0.23 3.93 -0.39
CA GLY A 103 -0.70 4.37 0.65
C GLY A 103 -2.09 3.85 0.34
N PHE A 104 -2.65 3.02 1.22
CA PHE A 104 -4.01 2.54 1.09
C PHE A 104 -4.93 3.43 1.91
N ILE A 105 -5.92 4.03 1.28
CA ILE A 105 -6.84 4.97 1.89
C ILE A 105 -8.25 4.39 1.89
N TRP A 106 -8.88 4.38 3.06
CA TRP A 106 -10.27 3.92 3.20
C TRP A 106 -11.24 5.02 2.79
N LEU A 107 -12.22 4.67 1.97
CA LEU A 107 -13.15 5.64 1.40
C LEU A 107 -14.58 5.53 1.92
N SER A 108 -14.90 4.48 2.68
CA SER A 108 -16.28 4.22 3.12
C SER A 108 -16.52 4.66 4.55
N ASP A 109 -17.75 5.08 4.84
CA ASP A 109 -18.20 5.36 6.21
C ASP A 109 -18.68 4.11 6.93
N GLU A 110 -18.68 2.97 6.26
CA GLU A 110 -19.16 1.70 6.81
C GLU A 110 -18.04 0.67 6.87
N LEU A 111 -18.14 -0.21 7.87
CA LEU A 111 -17.27 -1.38 7.95
C LEU A 111 -17.70 -2.39 6.90
N MET A 112 -16.73 -3.10 6.35
CA MET A 112 -17.00 -4.12 5.34
C MET A 112 -16.40 -5.45 5.73
N PRO A 113 -16.95 -6.57 5.20
CA PRO A 113 -16.39 -7.89 5.45
C PRO A 113 -14.94 -7.98 4.98
N THR A 114 -14.15 -8.79 5.68
CA THR A 114 -12.75 -8.99 5.35
C THR A 114 -12.55 -9.43 3.90
N GLU A 115 -13.42 -10.28 3.40
CA GLU A 115 -13.34 -10.75 2.01
C GLU A 115 -13.47 -9.61 1.01
N ARG A 116 -14.35 -8.67 1.28
CA ARG A 116 -14.55 -7.50 0.42
C ARG A 116 -13.31 -6.62 0.42
N VAL A 117 -12.74 -6.38 1.59
CA VAL A 117 -11.52 -5.59 1.74
C VAL A 117 -10.37 -6.25 1.01
N GLU A 118 -10.21 -7.57 1.19
CA GLU A 118 -9.16 -8.31 0.53
C GLU A 118 -9.28 -8.25 -0.99
N LYS A 119 -10.49 -8.41 -1.53
CA LYS A 119 -10.72 -8.29 -2.97
C LYS A 119 -10.27 -6.95 -3.52
N SER A 120 -10.59 -5.88 -2.81
CA SER A 120 -10.22 -4.53 -3.24
C SER A 120 -8.71 -4.33 -3.22
N VAL A 121 -8.05 -4.78 -2.16
CA VAL A 121 -6.60 -4.67 -2.03
C VAL A 121 -5.90 -5.51 -3.10
N VAL A 122 -6.34 -6.74 -3.32
CA VAL A 122 -5.78 -7.62 -4.35
C VAL A 122 -5.94 -6.99 -5.74
N ASN A 123 -7.11 -6.45 -6.04
CA ASN A 123 -7.35 -5.79 -7.32
C ASN A 123 -6.37 -4.64 -7.54
N LEU A 124 -6.18 -3.81 -6.51
CA LEU A 124 -5.24 -2.69 -6.58
C LEU A 124 -3.80 -3.17 -6.76
N MET A 125 -3.41 -4.21 -6.05
CA MET A 125 -2.06 -4.76 -6.15
C MET A 125 -1.78 -5.35 -7.52
N GLN A 126 -2.75 -6.06 -8.09
CA GLN A 126 -2.62 -6.62 -9.44
C GLN A 126 -2.48 -5.52 -10.48
N ARG A 127 -3.31 -4.50 -10.40
CA ARG A 127 -3.25 -3.36 -11.32
C ARG A 127 -1.94 -2.60 -11.20
N LEU A 128 -1.45 -2.43 -9.96
CA LEU A 128 -0.18 -1.78 -9.72
C LEU A 128 0.98 -2.59 -10.30
N ASN A 129 0.97 -3.90 -10.12
CA ASN A 129 2.00 -4.77 -10.66
C ASN A 129 2.07 -4.68 -12.19
N GLU A 130 0.92 -4.68 -12.84
CA GLU A 130 0.84 -4.52 -14.29
C GLU A 130 1.37 -3.16 -14.75
N ARG A 131 1.01 -2.10 -14.03
CA ARG A 131 1.45 -0.75 -14.37
C ARG A 131 2.96 -0.59 -14.28
N ILE A 132 3.56 -1.09 -13.22
CA ILE A 132 5.00 -1.01 -13.04
C ILE A 132 5.71 -1.85 -14.09
N ALA A 133 5.13 -2.99 -14.48
CA ALA A 133 5.69 -3.82 -15.54
C ALA A 133 5.71 -3.09 -16.89
N ILE A 134 4.72 -2.25 -17.14
CA ILE A 134 4.59 -1.51 -18.42
C ILE A 134 5.42 -0.22 -18.43
N ASP A 135 5.43 0.51 -17.31
CA ASP A 135 6.05 1.83 -17.22
C ASP A 135 7.58 1.79 -17.20
N LYS A 136 8.16 0.65 -17.38
CA LYS A 136 9.61 0.53 -17.32
C LYS A 136 10.32 0.51 -18.68
#